data_da6fdc6125bdf60ebf32749c517a82e5
#
_entry.id   da6fdc6125bdf60ebf32749c517a82e5
#
_cell.length_a   1.000
_cell.length_b   1.000
_cell.length_c   1.000
_cell.angle_alpha   90.00
_cell.angle_beta   90.00
_cell.angle_gamma   90.00
#
_symmetry.space_group_name_H-M   'P 1'
#
loop_
_entity.id
_entity.type
_entity.pdbx_description
1 polymer ?
#
loop_
_entity_poly.entity_id
_entity_poly.type
_entity_poly.pdbx_seq_one_letter_code
_entity_poly.pdbx_strand_id
1 'polypeptide(L)'
;MSTSPSTPSLDAFSSNAPVVTSSGPAARTVPELERRRAGWLREPLLHFVVGGGLLFAVDHALIKKVDDPHRIVVGPDVDSEATETFKAARGRSPNRDELEALHRVWLDNEVLYREGLALQVDKGDPAIRERVIFKALSAIDSNVKVPPPDDQLLRAWFEAHRAKYDEPERFDFDEAALSGDNGEAAVRAFVAALNEGVPGDAKAGLRVFKGRPRANLVESYGPELPRALAAANPGQWQAVQTKGGWRAMRLGAITPPKPGSYETLRGVILHDWTDATAAEQRTAAVRALAKKYVVEYEVAAEGSGE
;
A
#
# COMPACT_ATOMS: atom_id res chain seq x y z
N MET A 1 22.55 28.63 -41.38
CA MET A 1 21.74 29.45 -42.27
C MET A 1 20.76 30.14 -41.36
N SER A 2 21.12 31.32 -40.82
CA SER A 2 20.92 32.66 -41.35
C SER A 2 19.46 32.85 -41.75
N THR A 3 18.67 33.73 -41.17
CA THR A 3 18.86 35.18 -41.09
C THR A 3 17.72 35.82 -40.28
N SER A 4 18.01 36.66 -39.32
CA SER A 4 17.28 37.92 -39.07
C SER A 4 17.73 38.90 -40.20
N PRO A 5 17.17 40.09 -40.44
CA PRO A 5 16.62 41.10 -39.55
C PRO A 5 15.51 41.98 -40.21
N SER A 6 14.90 42.96 -39.54
CA SER A 6 15.12 44.39 -39.82
C SER A 6 13.94 45.26 -39.35
N THR A 7 14.22 46.18 -38.48
CA THR A 7 13.61 47.52 -38.44
C THR A 7 14.09 48.40 -39.62
N PRO A 8 13.37 49.45 -40.01
CA PRO A 8 13.68 50.84 -39.66
C PRO A 8 12.46 51.74 -39.49
N SER A 9 12.45 52.75 -38.63
CA SER A 9 13.10 54.09 -38.73
C SER A 9 12.30 55.17 -39.50
N LEU A 10 11.86 56.14 -38.74
CA LEU A 10 12.03 57.62 -38.88
C LEU A 10 11.49 58.31 -40.13
N ASP A 11 10.82 59.40 -39.89
CA ASP A 11 11.01 60.80 -40.29
C ASP A 11 9.67 61.52 -40.34
N ALA A 12 9.38 62.56 -39.67
CA ALA A 12 9.94 63.90 -39.51
C ALA A 12 9.18 64.94 -40.36
N PHE A 13 9.15 66.15 -39.82
CA PHE A 13 8.81 67.45 -40.37
C PHE A 13 7.33 67.83 -40.51
N SER A 14 6.85 69.00 -40.20
CA SER A 14 7.45 70.28 -39.81
C SER A 14 6.32 71.33 -39.64
N SER A 15 6.49 72.16 -38.65
CA SER A 15 6.34 73.57 -38.63
C SER A 15 5.10 74.26 -39.24
N ASN A 16 4.34 74.99 -38.46
CA ASN A 16 4.31 76.47 -38.62
C ASN A 16 3.35 77.10 -37.60
N ALA A 17 3.86 78.00 -36.78
CA ALA A 17 3.15 79.12 -36.15
C ALA A 17 3.10 80.28 -37.21
N PRO A 18 2.32 81.39 -37.07
CA PRO A 18 2.37 82.28 -35.91
C PRO A 18 1.08 83.11 -35.64
N VAL A 19 1.20 83.88 -34.54
CA VAL A 19 0.83 85.31 -34.31
C VAL A 19 -0.50 85.64 -33.64
N VAL A 20 -0.41 85.94 -32.34
CA VAL A 20 -0.68 87.16 -31.60
C VAL A 20 -1.95 87.96 -31.89
N THR A 21 -2.75 88.21 -30.89
CA THR A 21 -3.11 89.52 -30.25
C THR A 21 -4.21 89.35 -29.19
N SER A 22 -4.00 89.70 -28.03
CA SER A 22 -4.13 90.87 -27.13
C SER A 22 -5.44 90.92 -26.35
N SER A 23 -5.20 91.10 -25.10
CA SER A 23 -5.80 91.99 -24.06
C SER A 23 -7.13 91.67 -23.41
N GLY A 24 -7.03 91.33 -22.15
CA GLY A 24 -7.62 91.97 -20.99
C GLY A 24 -8.93 91.42 -20.45
N PRO A 25 -9.36 91.78 -19.23
CA PRO A 25 -8.81 91.32 -17.99
C PRO A 25 -9.85 90.59 -17.06
N ALA A 26 -9.36 89.86 -16.16
CA ALA A 26 -9.88 89.51 -14.81
C ALA A 26 -11.33 89.16 -14.59
N ALA A 27 -11.55 87.86 -14.25
CA ALA A 27 -12.49 87.50 -13.20
C ALA A 27 -11.92 86.35 -12.40
N ARG A 28 -11.60 86.60 -11.12
CA ARG A 28 -11.29 85.59 -10.13
C ARG A 28 -12.52 84.67 -9.95
N THR A 29 -12.44 83.43 -10.26
CA THR A 29 -13.36 82.42 -9.74
C THR A 29 -12.60 81.53 -8.83
N VAL A 30 -13.10 81.45 -7.60
CA VAL A 30 -12.67 80.60 -6.47
C VAL A 30 -12.68 79.11 -6.86
N PRO A 31 -11.71 78.27 -6.46
CA PRO A 31 -11.73 76.83 -6.80
C PRO A 31 -12.85 76.15 -6.03
N GLU A 32 -13.76 75.55 -6.77
CA GLU A 32 -14.80 74.66 -6.26
C GLU A 32 -14.18 73.36 -5.88
N LEU A 33 -13.72 73.29 -4.60
CA LEU A 33 -13.07 72.09 -3.99
C LEU A 33 -14.06 71.26 -3.14
N GLU A 34 -15.33 71.21 -3.51
CA GLU A 34 -16.31 70.51 -2.67
C GLU A 34 -17.29 69.61 -3.44
N ARG A 35 -16.84 68.78 -4.35
CA ARG A 35 -17.72 67.67 -4.86
C ARG A 35 -17.02 66.42 -5.34
N ARG A 36 -15.91 66.03 -4.75
CA ARG A 36 -15.29 64.72 -5.12
C ARG A 36 -15.46 63.63 -4.05
N ARG A 37 -16.26 63.82 -3.01
CA ARG A 37 -16.39 62.83 -1.92
C ARG A 37 -17.55 61.82 -2.06
N ALA A 38 -18.40 61.91 -3.07
CA ALA A 38 -19.57 61.03 -3.19
C ALA A 38 -19.50 60.04 -4.36
N GLY A 39 -18.50 60.12 -5.24
CA GLY A 39 -18.37 59.21 -6.40
C GLY A 39 -17.78 57.83 -6.04
N TRP A 40 -16.90 57.79 -5.06
CA TRP A 40 -16.22 56.58 -4.62
C TRP A 40 -17.17 55.52 -4.04
N LEU A 41 -18.21 55.92 -3.31
CA LEU A 41 -19.23 55.01 -2.75
C LEU A 41 -20.17 54.42 -3.81
N ARG A 42 -20.07 54.81 -5.07
CA ARG A 42 -20.88 54.27 -6.18
C ARG A 42 -20.08 53.38 -7.14
N GLU A 43 -18.82 53.13 -6.86
CA GLU A 43 -18.00 52.25 -7.69
C GLU A 43 -18.37 50.77 -7.45
N PRO A 44 -18.79 50.01 -8.50
CA PRO A 44 -19.16 48.61 -8.35
C PRO A 44 -18.02 47.76 -7.79
N LEU A 45 -16.76 48.12 -8.09
CA LEU A 45 -15.54 47.43 -7.65
C LEU A 45 -15.37 47.58 -6.11
N LEU A 46 -15.70 48.73 -5.53
CA LEU A 46 -15.67 48.95 -4.08
C LEU A 46 -16.68 48.03 -3.36
N HIS A 47 -17.91 47.96 -3.90
CA HIS A 47 -18.94 47.07 -3.34
C HIS A 47 -18.54 45.62 -3.40
N PHE A 48 -17.87 45.18 -4.50
CA PHE A 48 -17.36 43.84 -4.62
C PHE A 48 -16.25 43.54 -3.60
N VAL A 49 -15.30 44.46 -3.43
CA VAL A 49 -14.20 44.29 -2.45
C VAL A 49 -14.73 44.32 -1.01
N VAL A 50 -15.66 45.23 -0.69
CA VAL A 50 -16.27 45.28 0.66
C VAL A 50 -17.15 44.05 0.91
N GLY A 51 -17.97 43.64 -0.07
CA GLY A 51 -18.80 42.44 0.04
C GLY A 51 -17.99 41.19 0.16
N GLY A 52 -16.95 41.05 -0.67
CA GLY A 52 -16.01 39.91 -0.64
C GLY A 52 -15.21 39.88 0.68
N GLY A 53 -14.73 41.04 1.15
CA GLY A 53 -14.04 41.14 2.43
C GLY A 53 -14.95 40.80 3.62
N LEU A 54 -16.22 41.19 3.57
CA LEU A 54 -17.21 40.87 4.61
C LEU A 54 -17.54 39.36 4.60
N LEU A 55 -17.75 38.77 3.43
CA LEU A 55 -17.95 37.34 3.29
C LEU A 55 -16.74 36.56 3.81
N PHE A 56 -15.53 36.97 3.43
CA PHE A 56 -14.29 36.35 3.91
C PHE A 56 -14.14 36.50 5.44
N ALA A 57 -14.47 37.67 6.02
CA ALA A 57 -14.40 37.88 7.45
C ALA A 57 -15.42 37.01 8.21
N VAL A 58 -16.63 36.87 7.68
CA VAL A 58 -17.67 35.98 8.24
C VAL A 58 -17.26 34.51 8.13
N ASP A 59 -16.80 34.11 6.97
CA ASP A 59 -16.30 32.74 6.73
C ASP A 59 -15.13 32.39 7.66
N HIS A 60 -14.15 33.28 7.75
CA HIS A 60 -13.00 33.16 8.66
C HIS A 60 -13.40 33.14 10.16
N ALA A 61 -14.40 33.93 10.56
CA ALA A 61 -14.91 33.93 11.93
C ALA A 61 -15.71 32.64 12.25
N LEU A 62 -16.42 32.09 11.27
CA LEU A 62 -17.16 30.85 11.42
C LEU A 62 -16.21 29.61 11.46
N ILE A 63 -15.21 29.59 10.59
CA ILE A 63 -14.19 28.52 10.56
C ILE A 63 -13.41 28.47 11.87
N LYS A 64 -12.98 29.62 12.41
CA LYS A 64 -12.28 29.69 13.71
C LYS A 64 -13.10 29.15 14.89
N LYS A 65 -14.43 29.16 14.82
CA LYS A 65 -15.29 28.60 15.88
C LYS A 65 -15.44 27.10 15.78
N VAL A 66 -15.30 26.53 14.58
CA VAL A 66 -15.44 25.09 14.35
C VAL A 66 -14.13 24.35 14.66
N ASP A 67 -12.98 24.99 14.38
CA ASP A 67 -11.64 24.38 14.49
C ASP A 67 -10.84 24.83 15.73
N ASP A 68 -11.49 25.30 16.79
CA ASP A 68 -10.78 25.59 18.05
C ASP A 68 -10.28 24.30 18.69
N PRO A 69 -8.96 24.04 18.72
CA PRO A 69 -8.39 22.80 19.26
C PRO A 69 -8.69 22.63 20.76
N HIS A 70 -9.02 23.70 21.48
CA HIS A 70 -9.35 23.65 22.91
C HIS A 70 -10.85 23.46 23.16
N ARG A 71 -11.68 23.42 22.12
CA ARG A 71 -13.12 23.21 22.27
C ARG A 71 -13.47 21.74 22.00
N ILE A 72 -13.82 21.00 23.05
CA ILE A 72 -14.32 19.64 22.95
C ILE A 72 -15.84 19.68 23.05
N VAL A 73 -16.52 19.09 22.07
CA VAL A 73 -17.98 18.95 22.05
C VAL A 73 -18.31 17.48 22.19
N VAL A 74 -18.99 17.12 23.27
CA VAL A 74 -19.52 15.77 23.48
C VAL A 74 -20.90 15.72 22.82
N GLY A 75 -20.99 15.03 21.70
CA GLY A 75 -22.21 14.90 20.91
C GLY A 75 -22.95 13.58 21.18
N PRO A 76 -24.16 13.40 20.61
CA PRO A 76 -24.93 12.18 20.75
C PRO A 76 -24.26 10.93 20.16
N ASP A 77 -23.33 11.12 19.24
CA ASP A 77 -22.48 10.08 18.64
C ASP A 77 -21.57 9.42 19.70
N VAL A 78 -21.02 10.22 20.62
CA VAL A 78 -20.22 9.71 21.74
C VAL A 78 -21.06 8.84 22.68
N ASP A 79 -22.29 9.26 22.96
CA ASP A 79 -23.26 8.49 23.78
C ASP A 79 -23.62 7.17 23.11
N SER A 80 -23.85 7.20 21.80
CA SER A 80 -24.17 6.01 21.01
C SER A 80 -23.02 5.02 21.01
N GLU A 81 -21.80 5.47 20.69
CA GLU A 81 -20.59 4.63 20.67
C GLU A 81 -20.28 4.03 22.05
N ALA A 82 -20.37 4.85 23.10
CA ALA A 82 -20.17 4.40 24.48
C ALA A 82 -21.20 3.33 24.88
N THR A 83 -22.46 3.54 24.53
CA THR A 83 -23.54 2.60 24.82
C THR A 83 -23.38 1.29 24.06
N GLU A 84 -23.05 1.33 22.76
CA GLU A 84 -22.83 0.14 21.94
C GLU A 84 -21.63 -0.69 22.44
N THR A 85 -20.51 -0.02 22.73
CA THR A 85 -19.31 -0.66 23.23
C THR A 85 -19.58 -1.34 24.59
N PHE A 86 -20.25 -0.64 25.50
CA PHE A 86 -20.62 -1.20 26.80
C PHE A 86 -21.57 -2.40 26.66
N LYS A 87 -22.56 -2.28 25.78
CA LYS A 87 -23.54 -3.36 25.52
C LYS A 87 -22.86 -4.59 24.91
N ALA A 88 -21.90 -4.40 23.99
CA ALA A 88 -21.12 -5.50 23.43
C ALA A 88 -20.30 -6.24 24.48
N ALA A 89 -19.72 -5.50 25.44
CA ALA A 89 -18.88 -6.05 26.50
C ALA A 89 -19.68 -6.68 27.67
N ARG A 90 -20.86 -6.13 28.01
CA ARG A 90 -21.62 -6.49 29.21
C ARG A 90 -22.98 -7.14 28.94
N GLY A 91 -23.44 -7.18 27.69
CA GLY A 91 -24.74 -7.75 27.28
C GLY A 91 -25.96 -6.91 27.69
N ARG A 92 -25.76 -5.69 28.24
CA ARG A 92 -26.81 -4.75 28.62
C ARG A 92 -26.39 -3.31 28.35
N SER A 93 -27.35 -2.39 28.29
CA SER A 93 -27.05 -0.96 28.23
C SER A 93 -26.48 -0.43 29.55
N PRO A 94 -25.60 0.61 29.51
CA PRO A 94 -25.09 1.25 30.72
C PRO A 94 -26.23 1.97 31.46
N ASN A 95 -26.13 2.06 32.78
CA ASN A 95 -26.94 2.96 33.59
C ASN A 95 -26.34 4.38 33.51
N ARG A 96 -26.98 5.35 34.20
CA ARG A 96 -26.56 6.77 34.15
C ARG A 96 -25.14 6.96 34.65
N ASP A 97 -24.79 6.35 35.80
CA ASP A 97 -23.48 6.54 36.43
C ASP A 97 -22.37 5.89 35.58
N GLU A 98 -22.69 4.74 34.97
CA GLU A 98 -21.79 4.05 34.03
C GLU A 98 -21.56 4.88 32.76
N LEU A 99 -22.62 5.49 32.21
CA LEU A 99 -22.51 6.37 31.04
C LEU A 99 -21.69 7.63 31.37
N GLU A 100 -21.91 8.25 32.52
CA GLU A 100 -21.09 9.38 32.99
C GLU A 100 -19.62 9.00 33.19
N ALA A 101 -19.35 7.76 33.65
CA ALA A 101 -17.99 7.27 33.77
C ALA A 101 -17.33 7.05 32.40
N LEU A 102 -18.08 6.52 31.41
CA LEU A 102 -17.61 6.37 30.05
C LEU A 102 -17.31 7.72 29.38
N HIS A 103 -18.15 8.73 29.61
CA HIS A 103 -17.90 10.10 29.12
C HIS A 103 -16.61 10.68 29.69
N ARG A 104 -16.34 10.49 30.98
CA ARG A 104 -15.07 10.95 31.58
C ARG A 104 -13.86 10.29 30.91
N VAL A 105 -13.90 8.97 30.74
CA VAL A 105 -12.81 8.25 30.08
C VAL A 105 -12.63 8.72 28.62
N TRP A 106 -13.74 8.94 27.90
CA TRP A 106 -13.70 9.45 26.54
C TRP A 106 -13.06 10.84 26.49
N LEU A 107 -13.50 11.75 27.40
CA LEU A 107 -12.96 13.09 27.50
C LEU A 107 -11.47 13.11 27.81
N ASP A 108 -11.02 12.28 28.77
CA ASP A 108 -9.60 12.15 29.10
C ASP A 108 -8.79 11.70 27.87
N ASN A 109 -9.29 10.75 27.13
CA ASN A 109 -8.66 10.26 25.90
C ASN A 109 -8.62 11.34 24.80
N GLU A 110 -9.69 12.12 24.63
CA GLU A 110 -9.75 13.20 23.66
C GLU A 110 -8.78 14.34 24.01
N VAL A 111 -8.66 14.69 25.28
CA VAL A 111 -7.65 15.66 25.77
C VAL A 111 -6.25 15.14 25.48
N LEU A 112 -5.95 13.90 25.85
CA LEU A 112 -4.63 13.29 25.63
C LEU A 112 -4.29 13.20 24.14
N TYR A 113 -5.27 12.91 23.28
CA TYR A 113 -5.09 12.87 21.84
C TYR A 113 -4.70 14.24 21.28
N ARG A 114 -5.43 15.31 21.67
CA ARG A 114 -5.15 16.68 21.23
C ARG A 114 -3.81 17.20 21.73
N GLU A 115 -3.49 16.97 23.00
CA GLU A 115 -2.19 17.32 23.57
C GLU A 115 -1.06 16.54 22.89
N GLY A 116 -1.25 15.26 22.61
CA GLY A 116 -0.31 14.43 21.86
C GLY A 116 -0.02 14.99 20.46
N LEU A 117 -1.06 15.41 19.73
CA LEU A 117 -0.89 16.08 18.43
C LEU A 117 -0.17 17.43 18.55
N ALA A 118 -0.49 18.22 19.59
CA ALA A 118 0.16 19.51 19.85
C ALA A 118 1.66 19.33 20.16
N LEU A 119 2.02 18.28 20.88
CA LEU A 119 3.40 17.87 21.16
C LEU A 119 4.08 17.18 19.97
N GLN A 120 3.33 16.93 18.87
CA GLN A 120 3.84 16.28 17.66
C GLN A 120 4.45 14.88 17.90
N VAL A 121 3.92 14.13 18.89
CA VAL A 121 4.40 12.76 19.19
C VAL A 121 4.13 11.76 18.07
N ASP A 122 3.25 12.12 17.14
CA ASP A 122 2.95 11.36 15.92
C ASP A 122 4.05 11.48 14.86
N LYS A 123 4.88 12.53 14.92
CA LYS A 123 5.90 12.80 13.92
C LYS A 123 7.18 12.01 14.19
N GLY A 124 7.64 11.31 13.14
CA GLY A 124 8.87 10.52 13.21
C GLY A 124 8.71 9.17 13.89
N ASP A 125 7.53 8.82 14.41
CA ASP A 125 7.25 7.50 14.97
C ASP A 125 6.82 6.52 13.85
N PRO A 126 7.62 5.46 13.56
CA PRO A 126 7.30 4.49 12.53
C PRO A 126 5.99 3.73 12.81
N ALA A 127 5.67 3.43 14.07
CA ALA A 127 4.48 2.67 14.44
C ALA A 127 3.21 3.48 14.18
N ILE A 128 3.22 4.77 14.52
CA ILE A 128 2.11 5.67 14.22
C ILE A 128 1.97 5.83 12.70
N ARG A 129 3.09 6.02 11.99
CA ARG A 129 3.09 6.10 10.52
C ARG A 129 2.47 4.86 9.88
N GLU A 130 2.88 3.66 10.29
CA GLU A 130 2.31 2.40 9.81
C GLU A 130 0.81 2.30 10.12
N ARG A 131 0.40 2.76 11.30
CA ARG A 131 -1.02 2.76 11.68
C ARG A 131 -1.87 3.68 10.79
N VAL A 132 -1.35 4.86 10.44
CA VAL A 132 -2.01 5.77 9.50
C VAL A 132 -2.10 5.17 8.11
N ILE A 133 -1.01 4.54 7.62
CA ILE A 133 -1.01 3.82 6.33
C ILE A 133 -2.06 2.71 6.34
N PHE A 134 -2.12 1.90 7.40
CA PHE A 134 -3.12 0.83 7.54
C PHE A 134 -4.56 1.38 7.50
N LYS A 135 -4.83 2.47 8.21
CA LYS A 135 -6.15 3.12 8.20
C LYS A 135 -6.51 3.68 6.82
N ALA A 136 -5.55 4.29 6.13
CA ALA A 136 -5.75 4.79 4.77
C ALA A 136 -6.04 3.65 3.78
N LEU A 137 -5.32 2.53 3.88
CA LEU A 137 -5.59 1.33 3.08
C LEU A 137 -6.97 0.75 3.38
N SER A 138 -7.36 0.68 4.66
CA SER A 138 -8.70 0.20 5.06
C SER A 138 -9.81 1.08 4.47
N ALA A 139 -9.62 2.40 4.43
CA ALA A 139 -10.57 3.33 3.80
C ALA A 139 -10.63 3.14 2.27
N ILE A 140 -9.52 2.82 1.62
CA ILE A 140 -9.51 2.46 0.19
C ILE A 140 -10.25 1.15 -0.02
N ASP A 141 -9.97 0.12 0.79
CA ASP A 141 -10.58 -1.21 0.69
C ASP A 141 -12.11 -1.17 0.84
N SER A 142 -12.62 -0.33 1.74
CA SER A 142 -14.08 -0.16 1.91
C SER A 142 -14.79 0.38 0.66
N ASN A 143 -14.04 1.02 -0.24
CA ASN A 143 -14.54 1.55 -1.51
C ASN A 143 -14.28 0.62 -2.71
N VAL A 144 -13.48 -0.44 -2.53
CA VAL A 144 -13.23 -1.44 -3.58
C VAL A 144 -14.48 -2.30 -3.77
N LYS A 145 -15.01 -2.31 -4.98
CA LYS A 145 -16.18 -3.12 -5.35
C LYS A 145 -15.78 -4.10 -6.43
N VAL A 146 -15.64 -5.35 -6.07
CA VAL A 146 -15.40 -6.44 -7.04
C VAL A 146 -16.77 -6.93 -7.53
N PRO A 147 -17.11 -6.74 -8.82
CA PRO A 147 -18.34 -7.29 -9.36
C PRO A 147 -18.25 -8.82 -9.37
N PRO A 148 -19.39 -9.53 -9.20
CA PRO A 148 -19.37 -10.98 -9.27
C PRO A 148 -18.90 -11.45 -10.66
N PRO A 149 -17.95 -12.38 -10.75
CA PRO A 149 -17.48 -12.90 -12.03
C PRO A 149 -18.51 -13.87 -12.64
N ASP A 150 -18.56 -13.94 -13.94
CA ASP A 150 -19.25 -15.02 -14.64
C ASP A 150 -18.42 -16.31 -14.66
N ASP A 151 -19.05 -17.41 -15.05
CA ASP A 151 -18.40 -18.71 -15.08
C ASP A 151 -17.30 -18.81 -16.16
N GLN A 152 -17.43 -18.06 -17.26
CA GLN A 152 -16.42 -18.02 -18.32
C GLN A 152 -15.13 -17.38 -17.82
N LEU A 153 -15.24 -16.28 -17.08
CA LEU A 153 -14.08 -15.57 -16.48
C LEU A 153 -13.38 -16.46 -15.45
N LEU A 154 -14.15 -17.16 -14.60
CA LEU A 154 -13.57 -18.08 -13.61
C LEU A 154 -12.84 -19.27 -14.26
N ARG A 155 -13.37 -19.81 -15.34
CA ARG A 155 -12.70 -20.88 -16.11
C ARG A 155 -11.41 -20.37 -16.75
N ALA A 156 -11.45 -19.18 -17.35
CA ALA A 156 -10.24 -18.56 -17.91
C ALA A 156 -9.17 -18.31 -16.83
N TRP A 157 -9.58 -17.83 -15.66
CA TRP A 157 -8.70 -17.67 -14.50
C TRP A 157 -8.06 -19.00 -14.08
N PHE A 158 -8.88 -20.04 -13.93
CA PHE A 158 -8.44 -21.37 -13.56
C PHE A 158 -7.40 -21.91 -14.55
N GLU A 159 -7.65 -21.80 -15.85
CA GLU A 159 -6.69 -22.25 -16.88
C GLU A 159 -5.38 -21.45 -16.85
N ALA A 160 -5.45 -20.15 -16.62
CA ALA A 160 -4.27 -19.31 -16.51
C ALA A 160 -3.44 -19.59 -15.24
N HIS A 161 -4.05 -20.18 -14.20
CA HIS A 161 -3.42 -20.43 -12.90
C HIS A 161 -3.39 -21.91 -12.53
N ARG A 162 -3.42 -22.82 -13.54
CA ARG A 162 -3.46 -24.28 -13.34
C ARG A 162 -2.46 -24.79 -12.30
N ALA A 163 -1.23 -24.29 -12.37
CA ALA A 163 -0.16 -24.70 -11.46
C ALA A 163 -0.48 -24.48 -9.96
N LYS A 164 -1.42 -23.57 -9.64
CA LYS A 164 -1.90 -23.33 -8.27
C LYS A 164 -2.89 -24.39 -7.81
N TYR A 165 -3.63 -24.97 -8.75
CA TYR A 165 -4.78 -25.84 -8.47
C TYR A 165 -4.49 -27.31 -8.73
N ASP A 166 -3.46 -27.63 -9.49
CA ASP A 166 -3.03 -29.00 -9.73
C ASP A 166 -2.27 -29.53 -8.51
N GLU A 167 -2.57 -30.76 -8.12
CA GLU A 167 -1.80 -31.46 -7.10
C GLU A 167 -0.46 -31.91 -7.72
N PRO A 168 0.68 -31.44 -7.18
CA PRO A 168 1.99 -31.82 -7.72
C PRO A 168 2.32 -33.28 -7.42
N GLU A 169 3.22 -33.88 -8.22
CA GLU A 169 3.86 -35.14 -7.91
C GLU A 169 4.51 -35.10 -6.52
N ARG A 170 4.28 -36.16 -5.71
CA ARG A 170 4.78 -36.26 -4.34
C ARG A 170 5.57 -37.53 -4.14
N PHE A 171 6.58 -37.47 -3.32
CA PHE A 171 7.48 -38.57 -3.00
C PHE A 171 7.40 -38.93 -1.52
N ASP A 172 7.29 -40.21 -1.25
CA ASP A 172 7.57 -40.82 0.02
C ASP A 172 8.94 -41.46 -0.06
N PHE A 173 9.85 -41.10 0.83
CA PHE A 173 11.20 -41.65 0.83
C PHE A 173 11.82 -41.61 2.22
N ASP A 174 12.84 -42.48 2.38
CA ASP A 174 13.65 -42.49 3.60
C ASP A 174 15.08 -42.05 3.24
N GLU A 175 15.69 -41.33 4.19
CA GLU A 175 17.09 -40.93 4.18
C GLU A 175 17.80 -41.63 5.33
N ALA A 176 18.87 -42.36 5.06
CA ALA A 176 19.75 -42.91 6.07
C ALA A 176 21.03 -42.06 6.14
N ALA A 177 21.31 -41.53 7.32
CA ALA A 177 22.53 -40.76 7.55
C ALA A 177 23.69 -41.69 7.93
N LEU A 178 24.81 -41.56 7.23
CA LEU A 178 26.07 -42.20 7.60
C LEU A 178 26.82 -41.28 8.57
N SER A 179 27.31 -41.82 9.67
CA SER A 179 28.17 -41.08 10.60
C SER A 179 29.61 -41.04 10.06
N GLY A 180 30.19 -39.85 9.95
CA GLY A 180 31.58 -39.66 9.52
C GLY A 180 31.74 -39.31 8.04
N ASP A 181 32.53 -40.09 7.28
CA ASP A 181 32.81 -39.80 5.88
C ASP A 181 31.57 -39.97 5.00
N ASN A 182 31.14 -38.89 4.35
CA ASN A 182 30.01 -38.88 3.41
C ASN A 182 30.47 -38.81 1.96
N GLY A 183 31.67 -39.26 1.66
CA GLY A 183 32.17 -39.40 0.29
C GLY A 183 31.40 -40.47 -0.49
N GLU A 184 31.47 -40.42 -1.82
CA GLU A 184 30.75 -41.36 -2.71
C GLU A 184 31.01 -42.82 -2.37
N ALA A 185 32.27 -43.22 -2.21
CA ALA A 185 32.66 -44.59 -1.95
C ALA A 185 32.08 -45.11 -0.62
N ALA A 186 32.14 -44.29 0.44
CA ALA A 186 31.62 -44.66 1.76
C ALA A 186 30.08 -44.80 1.73
N VAL A 187 29.36 -43.91 1.05
CA VAL A 187 27.90 -43.98 0.95
C VAL A 187 27.47 -45.15 0.08
N ARG A 188 28.17 -45.48 -1.02
CA ARG A 188 27.89 -46.65 -1.84
C ARG A 188 28.10 -47.95 -1.09
N ALA A 189 29.17 -48.09 -0.28
CA ALA A 189 29.41 -49.26 0.57
C ALA A 189 28.30 -49.38 1.64
N PHE A 190 27.89 -48.26 2.25
CA PHE A 190 26.79 -48.22 3.20
C PHE A 190 25.45 -48.67 2.58
N VAL A 191 25.14 -48.19 1.38
CA VAL A 191 23.94 -48.59 0.63
C VAL A 191 23.95 -50.08 0.33
N ALA A 192 25.10 -50.67 -0.06
CA ALA A 192 25.20 -52.12 -0.26
C ALA A 192 24.87 -52.88 1.02
N ALA A 193 25.45 -52.52 2.15
CA ALA A 193 25.16 -53.15 3.45
C ALA A 193 23.67 -53.03 3.84
N LEU A 194 23.05 -51.86 3.60
CA LEU A 194 21.62 -51.64 3.87
C LEU A 194 20.73 -52.56 3.01
N ASN A 195 21.08 -52.77 1.76
CA ASN A 195 20.33 -53.64 0.85
C ASN A 195 20.52 -55.15 1.20
N GLU A 196 21.65 -55.54 1.81
CA GLU A 196 21.89 -56.87 2.33
C GLU A 196 21.23 -57.14 3.69
N GLY A 197 20.54 -56.12 4.25
CA GLY A 197 19.81 -56.26 5.51
C GLY A 197 20.70 -56.14 6.77
N VAL A 198 21.96 -55.71 6.59
CA VAL A 198 22.84 -55.43 7.73
C VAL A 198 22.39 -54.10 8.39
N PRO A 199 21.90 -54.12 9.64
CA PRO A 199 21.42 -52.94 10.31
C PRO A 199 22.64 -52.13 10.82
N GLY A 200 23.34 -51.44 9.93
CA GLY A 200 24.38 -50.50 10.34
C GLY A 200 23.84 -49.39 11.20
N ASP A 201 24.60 -48.29 11.38
CA ASP A 201 24.23 -47.05 12.10
C ASP A 201 22.93 -46.39 11.58
N ALA A 202 22.27 -46.96 10.58
CA ALA A 202 21.01 -46.47 10.00
C ALA A 202 19.89 -46.27 10.99
N LYS A 203 19.88 -47.02 12.11
CA LYS A 203 18.84 -46.86 13.14
C LYS A 203 18.92 -45.51 13.87
N ALA A 204 20.09 -44.95 14.00
CA ALA A 204 20.30 -43.63 14.70
C ALA A 204 20.07 -42.43 13.79
N GLY A 205 20.13 -42.60 12.46
CA GLY A 205 20.05 -41.52 11.49
C GLY A 205 18.94 -41.66 10.43
N LEU A 206 17.97 -42.57 10.62
CA LEU A 206 16.88 -42.75 9.65
C LEU A 206 15.87 -41.61 9.74
N ARG A 207 15.66 -40.92 8.64
CA ARG A 207 14.65 -39.90 8.44
C ARG A 207 13.61 -40.37 7.45
N VAL A 208 12.34 -40.26 7.80
CA VAL A 208 11.20 -40.68 6.97
C VAL A 208 10.47 -39.41 6.47
N PHE A 209 10.33 -39.31 5.19
CA PHE A 209 9.64 -38.20 4.52
C PHE A 209 8.40 -38.73 3.81
N LYS A 210 7.27 -38.08 4.01
CA LYS A 210 5.99 -38.42 3.41
C LYS A 210 5.41 -37.27 2.62
N GLY A 211 4.86 -37.53 1.44
CA GLY A 211 4.11 -36.58 0.64
C GLY A 211 4.89 -35.35 0.19
N ARG A 212 6.22 -35.48 0.00
CA ARG A 212 7.08 -34.34 -0.35
C ARG A 212 6.93 -33.96 -1.81
N PRO A 213 6.50 -32.72 -2.15
CA PRO A 213 6.43 -32.27 -3.53
C PRO A 213 7.80 -32.26 -4.20
N ARG A 214 7.85 -32.54 -5.52
CA ARG A 214 9.09 -32.48 -6.31
C ARG A 214 9.86 -31.17 -6.14
N ALA A 215 9.17 -30.04 -6.13
CA ALA A 215 9.80 -28.73 -5.98
C ALA A 215 10.58 -28.60 -4.67
N ASN A 216 10.03 -29.11 -3.55
CA ASN A 216 10.70 -29.09 -2.24
C ASN A 216 11.94 -29.99 -2.23
N LEU A 217 11.95 -31.11 -2.98
CA LEU A 217 13.14 -31.94 -3.12
C LEU A 217 14.23 -31.20 -3.89
N VAL A 218 13.86 -30.53 -4.99
CA VAL A 218 14.81 -29.73 -5.79
C VAL A 218 15.41 -28.62 -4.94
N GLU A 219 14.58 -27.93 -4.17
CA GLU A 219 15.03 -26.84 -3.29
C GLU A 219 15.98 -27.35 -2.21
N SER A 220 15.62 -28.43 -1.51
CA SER A 220 16.37 -28.92 -0.35
C SER A 220 17.61 -29.73 -0.74
N TYR A 221 17.52 -30.56 -1.77
CA TYR A 221 18.55 -31.57 -2.12
C TYR A 221 19.18 -31.37 -3.49
N GLY A 222 18.61 -30.54 -4.35
CA GLY A 222 19.02 -30.40 -5.74
C GLY A 222 18.19 -31.26 -6.71
N PRO A 223 18.32 -31.00 -8.02
CA PRO A 223 17.48 -31.63 -9.05
C PRO A 223 17.77 -33.12 -9.23
N GLU A 224 18.94 -33.65 -8.77
CA GLU A 224 19.34 -35.01 -8.95
C GLU A 224 18.52 -35.97 -8.07
N LEU A 225 18.16 -35.57 -6.83
CA LEU A 225 17.39 -36.45 -5.95
C LEU A 225 16.03 -36.85 -6.53
N PRO A 226 15.14 -35.92 -6.95
CA PRO A 226 13.85 -36.34 -7.51
C PRO A 226 13.98 -37.08 -8.83
N ARG A 227 15.05 -36.92 -9.61
CA ARG A 227 15.33 -37.70 -10.80
C ARG A 227 15.73 -39.15 -10.42
N ALA A 228 16.64 -39.29 -9.45
CA ALA A 228 17.08 -40.60 -8.97
C ALA A 228 15.92 -41.37 -8.32
N LEU A 229 15.10 -40.71 -7.48
CA LEU A 229 13.93 -41.35 -6.88
C LEU A 229 12.90 -41.77 -7.91
N ALA A 230 12.67 -40.99 -8.98
CA ALA A 230 11.74 -41.31 -10.03
C ALA A 230 12.18 -42.55 -10.87
N ALA A 231 13.47 -42.79 -10.92
CA ALA A 231 14.06 -43.96 -11.62
C ALA A 231 14.28 -45.18 -10.70
N ALA A 232 14.06 -45.00 -9.38
CA ALA A 232 14.36 -46.04 -8.40
C ALA A 232 13.28 -47.11 -8.29
N ASN A 233 13.68 -48.33 -7.95
CA ASN A 233 12.74 -49.35 -7.49
C ASN A 233 12.34 -49.07 -6.04
N PRO A 234 11.04 -49.03 -5.71
CA PRO A 234 10.58 -48.86 -4.32
C PRO A 234 11.21 -49.90 -3.38
N GLY A 235 11.60 -49.46 -2.19
CA GLY A 235 12.19 -50.33 -1.17
C GLY A 235 13.69 -50.54 -1.26
N GLN A 236 14.35 -50.18 -2.36
CA GLN A 236 15.79 -50.31 -2.53
C GLN A 236 16.53 -49.03 -2.13
N TRP A 237 17.60 -49.19 -1.36
CA TRP A 237 18.51 -48.10 -1.04
C TRP A 237 19.42 -47.79 -2.24
N GLN A 238 19.66 -46.50 -2.45
CA GLN A 238 20.57 -46.00 -3.48
C GLN A 238 21.41 -44.83 -2.96
N ALA A 239 22.64 -44.72 -3.45
CA ALA A 239 23.48 -43.57 -3.19
C ALA A 239 23.16 -42.46 -4.19
N VAL A 240 22.75 -41.30 -3.69
CA VAL A 240 22.38 -40.16 -4.52
C VAL A 240 23.21 -38.94 -4.12
N GLN A 241 23.75 -38.26 -5.13
CA GLN A 241 24.45 -36.98 -4.94
C GLN A 241 23.41 -35.89 -4.76
N THR A 242 23.58 -35.08 -3.70
CA THR A 242 22.72 -33.97 -3.35
C THR A 242 23.55 -32.68 -3.18
N LYS A 243 22.88 -31.53 -3.00
CA LYS A 243 23.57 -30.28 -2.68
C LYS A 243 24.46 -30.40 -1.43
N GLY A 244 24.08 -31.24 -0.46
CA GLY A 244 24.79 -31.46 0.80
C GLY A 244 25.74 -32.68 0.79
N GLY A 245 26.16 -33.16 -0.38
CA GLY A 245 27.01 -34.35 -0.55
C GLY A 245 26.21 -35.61 -0.85
N TRP A 246 26.89 -36.76 -0.79
CA TRP A 246 26.28 -38.08 -1.04
C TRP A 246 25.37 -38.51 0.12
N ARG A 247 24.22 -39.12 -0.21
CA ARG A 247 23.23 -39.61 0.74
C ARG A 247 22.68 -40.95 0.34
N ALA A 248 22.39 -41.77 1.36
CA ALA A 248 21.64 -43.05 1.14
C ALA A 248 20.15 -42.74 1.20
N MET A 249 19.46 -43.00 0.08
CA MET A 249 18.04 -42.71 -0.11
C MET A 249 17.30 -43.98 -0.51
N ARG A 250 16.05 -44.12 -0.06
CA ARG A 250 15.16 -45.23 -0.40
C ARG A 250 13.81 -44.71 -0.79
N LEU A 251 13.36 -44.97 -2.00
CA LEU A 251 12.00 -44.65 -2.42
C LEU A 251 10.99 -45.52 -1.69
N GLY A 252 9.97 -44.93 -1.10
CA GLY A 252 8.79 -45.61 -0.58
C GLY A 252 7.68 -45.69 -1.64
N ALA A 253 7.20 -44.54 -2.06
CA ALA A 253 6.15 -44.41 -3.06
C ALA A 253 6.24 -43.10 -3.82
N ILE A 254 5.67 -43.04 -5.01
CA ILE A 254 5.42 -41.81 -5.78
C ILE A 254 3.91 -41.69 -5.96
N THR A 255 3.37 -40.59 -5.53
CA THR A 255 2.01 -40.20 -5.85
C THR A 255 2.06 -39.32 -7.10
N PRO A 256 1.44 -39.76 -8.22
CA PRO A 256 1.47 -39.00 -9.46
C PRO A 256 0.76 -37.66 -9.33
N PRO A 257 1.10 -36.67 -10.17
CA PRO A 257 0.38 -35.41 -10.19
C PRO A 257 -1.08 -35.63 -10.57
N LYS A 258 -1.98 -34.87 -9.98
CA LYS A 258 -3.42 -34.93 -10.27
C LYS A 258 -3.92 -33.57 -10.70
N PRO A 259 -4.47 -33.43 -11.93
CA PRO A 259 -5.07 -32.22 -12.39
C PRO A 259 -6.22 -31.76 -11.47
N GLY A 260 -6.23 -30.49 -11.11
CA GLY A 260 -7.37 -29.90 -10.40
C GLY A 260 -8.62 -29.90 -11.27
N SER A 261 -9.78 -30.09 -10.66
CA SER A 261 -11.08 -29.98 -11.34
C SER A 261 -11.73 -28.64 -11.03
N TYR A 262 -12.09 -27.90 -12.07
CA TYR A 262 -12.79 -26.64 -11.93
C TYR A 262 -14.07 -26.78 -11.10
N GLU A 263 -14.88 -27.80 -11.38
CA GLU A 263 -16.15 -28.05 -10.70
C GLU A 263 -15.97 -28.25 -9.19
N THR A 264 -14.94 -28.99 -8.81
CA THR A 264 -14.64 -29.25 -7.40
C THR A 264 -14.04 -28.04 -6.70
N LEU A 265 -13.24 -27.25 -7.41
CA LEU A 265 -12.48 -26.12 -6.86
C LEU A 265 -13.13 -24.75 -7.10
N ARG A 266 -14.34 -24.71 -7.72
CA ARG A 266 -15.00 -23.47 -8.11
C ARG A 266 -15.10 -22.43 -6.98
N GLY A 267 -15.38 -22.88 -5.75
CA GLY A 267 -15.44 -21.99 -4.58
C GLY A 267 -14.08 -21.39 -4.23
N VAL A 268 -13.02 -22.17 -4.28
CA VAL A 268 -11.63 -21.72 -4.05
C VAL A 268 -11.19 -20.77 -5.16
N ILE A 269 -11.49 -21.12 -6.41
CA ILE A 269 -11.16 -20.30 -7.59
C ILE A 269 -11.86 -18.95 -7.52
N LEU A 270 -13.14 -18.92 -7.14
CA LEU A 270 -13.90 -17.69 -6.94
C LEU A 270 -13.26 -16.80 -5.86
N HIS A 271 -12.88 -17.38 -4.73
CA HIS A 271 -12.22 -16.65 -3.65
C HIS A 271 -10.89 -16.06 -4.10
N ASP A 272 -10.03 -16.90 -4.69
CA ASP A 272 -8.72 -16.48 -5.19
C ASP A 272 -8.81 -15.37 -6.24
N TRP A 273 -9.76 -15.48 -7.17
CA TRP A 273 -10.01 -14.48 -8.19
C TRP A 273 -10.50 -13.15 -7.56
N THR A 274 -11.42 -13.25 -6.60
CA THR A 274 -11.95 -12.08 -5.90
C THR A 274 -10.85 -11.35 -5.14
N ASP A 275 -10.00 -12.07 -4.40
CA ASP A 275 -8.88 -11.50 -3.65
C ASP A 275 -7.85 -10.85 -4.57
N ALA A 276 -7.51 -11.51 -5.67
CA ALA A 276 -6.56 -10.97 -6.64
C ALA A 276 -7.11 -9.70 -7.30
N THR A 277 -8.39 -9.71 -7.70
CA THR A 277 -9.05 -8.55 -8.31
C THR A 277 -9.16 -7.39 -7.32
N ALA A 278 -9.50 -7.66 -6.05
CA ALA A 278 -9.54 -6.63 -5.00
C ALA A 278 -8.14 -6.03 -4.77
N ALA A 279 -7.10 -6.85 -4.72
CA ALA A 279 -5.72 -6.40 -4.57
C ALA A 279 -5.24 -5.54 -5.75
N GLU A 280 -5.63 -5.90 -6.98
CA GLU A 280 -5.34 -5.12 -8.18
C GLU A 280 -6.05 -3.76 -8.15
N GLN A 281 -7.34 -3.73 -7.81
CA GLN A 281 -8.12 -2.49 -7.69
C GLN A 281 -7.57 -1.59 -6.58
N ARG A 282 -7.19 -2.14 -5.43
CA ARG A 282 -6.49 -1.41 -4.35
C ARG A 282 -5.21 -0.77 -4.86
N THR A 283 -4.39 -1.55 -5.55
CA THR A 283 -3.12 -1.06 -6.13
C THR A 283 -3.37 0.07 -7.12
N ALA A 284 -4.38 -0.07 -7.98
CA ALA A 284 -4.77 0.95 -8.94
C ALA A 284 -5.26 2.23 -8.25
N ALA A 285 -6.05 2.10 -7.16
CA ALA A 285 -6.51 3.23 -6.37
C ALA A 285 -5.36 3.99 -5.71
N VAL A 286 -4.40 3.28 -5.11
CA VAL A 286 -3.18 3.90 -4.52
C VAL A 286 -2.36 4.62 -5.59
N ARG A 287 -2.16 4.00 -6.76
CA ARG A 287 -1.45 4.63 -7.89
C ARG A 287 -2.18 5.87 -8.41
N ALA A 288 -3.52 5.87 -8.41
CA ALA A 288 -4.30 7.05 -8.78
C ALA A 288 -4.10 8.20 -7.76
N LEU A 289 -4.02 7.89 -6.47
CA LEU A 289 -3.68 8.87 -5.43
C LEU A 289 -2.26 9.41 -5.60
N ALA A 290 -1.31 8.56 -5.97
CA ALA A 290 0.08 8.95 -6.17
C ALA A 290 0.27 10.05 -7.24
N LYS A 291 -0.64 10.14 -8.22
CA LYS A 291 -0.62 11.20 -9.25
C LYS A 291 -0.79 12.63 -8.70
N LYS A 292 -1.23 12.77 -7.45
CA LYS A 292 -1.34 14.06 -6.76
C LYS A 292 -0.01 14.59 -6.21
N TYR A 293 1.03 13.74 -6.22
CA TYR A 293 2.32 14.04 -5.61
C TYR A 293 3.41 14.16 -6.68
N VAL A 294 4.31 15.10 -6.48
CA VAL A 294 5.57 15.19 -7.23
C VAL A 294 6.58 14.31 -6.49
N VAL A 295 7.18 13.37 -7.22
CA VAL A 295 8.19 12.46 -6.66
C VAL A 295 9.54 12.85 -7.22
N GLU A 296 10.45 13.25 -6.34
CA GLU A 296 11.84 13.57 -6.66
C GLU A 296 12.75 12.52 -6.03
N TYR A 297 13.71 12.02 -6.80
CA TYR A 297 14.71 11.06 -6.33
C TYR A 297 16.03 11.77 -6.11
N GLU A 298 16.48 11.86 -4.88
CA GLU A 298 17.85 12.30 -4.59
C GLU A 298 18.81 11.16 -4.96
N VAL A 299 19.65 11.38 -5.96
CA VAL A 299 20.76 10.48 -6.28
C VAL A 299 21.82 10.70 -5.21
N ALA A 300 22.13 9.66 -4.43
CA ALA A 300 23.28 9.73 -3.53
C ALA A 300 24.51 10.09 -4.37
N ALA A 301 25.19 11.20 -4.03
CA ALA A 301 26.46 11.53 -4.64
C ALA A 301 27.40 10.33 -4.40
N GLU A 302 27.81 9.65 -5.48
CA GLU A 302 28.84 8.62 -5.40
C GLU A 302 30.05 9.29 -4.76
N GLY A 303 30.36 8.88 -3.53
CA GLY A 303 31.54 9.35 -2.81
C GLY A 303 32.75 9.07 -3.67
N SER A 304 33.37 10.13 -4.14
CA SER A 304 34.72 10.09 -4.67
C SER A 304 35.62 9.54 -3.57
N GLY A 305 35.81 8.21 -3.57
CA GLY A 305 36.82 7.55 -2.80
C GLY A 305 38.18 7.89 -3.41
N GLU A 306 38.96 8.69 -2.70
CA GLU A 306 40.39 8.69 -2.79
C GLU A 306 40.96 7.53 -1.97
#